data_275f4e88e6c0af61889a98e07c81f253
#
_entry.id   275f4e88e6c0af61889a98e07c81f253
#
_cell.length_a   1.000
_cell.length_b   1.000
_cell.length_c   1.000
_cell.angle_alpha   90.00
_cell.angle_beta   90.00
_cell.angle_gamma   90.00
#
_symmetry.space_group_name_H-M   'P 1'
#
loop_
_entity.id
_entity.type
_entity.pdbx_description
1 polymer ?
#
loop_
_entity_poly.entity_id
_entity_poly.type
_entity_poly.pdbx_seq_one_letter_code
_entity_poly.pdbx_strand_id
1 'polypeptide(L)'
;MAIFISVPSYKDPLLTETLCSAYQNAKFKKNLRFCVLDQSEHGIEIDKLVFKDQIIYENVPPVISKGVCWARSRIQEYFENEEYYLQIDSHTIFQENWDEILITYHDWLKAQNNDFVISSYPRAFTCNKTLTEFELDTKFQGTYGMSFKKGDVFKYDIVSIQTAIPTSSSEPLKGHLVAAGFLFSSGNFVKEIPYDPEYYFHGEELAIAVKLFTRGWDVFHIPRTPLFHLYTDVENLPRDLHWNPKDEENRIKKWTELDAISKKKIESLFSGEVDGKFGLGDKRTIKDFGIALGLDFEKKEIVSPDLAFTESRFLKVINESVPFASVLADNK
;
A
#
# COMPACT_ATOMS: atom_id res chain seq x y z
N MET A 1 -18.85 -10.05 7.24
CA MET A 1 -18.00 -9.43 6.21
C MET A 1 -17.60 -8.04 6.72
N ALA A 2 -16.42 -7.90 7.32
CA ALA A 2 -15.93 -6.64 7.85
C ALA A 2 -14.59 -6.29 7.17
N ILE A 3 -14.37 -5.01 6.87
CA ILE A 3 -13.13 -4.49 6.30
C ILE A 3 -12.45 -3.64 7.37
N PHE A 4 -11.26 -4.03 7.80
CA PHE A 4 -10.39 -3.22 8.62
C PHE A 4 -9.59 -2.27 7.73
N ILE A 5 -9.73 -0.96 7.94
CA ILE A 5 -9.12 0.07 7.10
C ILE A 5 -8.01 0.75 7.89
N SER A 6 -6.77 0.52 7.50
CA SER A 6 -5.55 1.07 8.10
C SER A 6 -5.19 2.40 7.46
N VAL A 7 -5.21 3.49 8.24
CA VAL A 7 -4.95 4.86 7.77
C VAL A 7 -3.91 5.55 8.65
N PRO A 8 -2.61 5.41 8.33
CA PRO A 8 -1.58 6.24 8.94
C PRO A 8 -1.64 7.66 8.37
N SER A 9 -1.57 8.66 9.20
CA SER A 9 -1.57 10.07 8.81
C SER A 9 -0.41 10.81 9.48
N TYR A 10 0.23 11.73 8.77
CA TYR A 10 1.22 12.65 9.32
C TYR A 10 0.92 14.08 8.86
N LYS A 11 0.32 14.90 9.75
CA LYS A 11 -0.06 16.29 9.48
C LYS A 11 -0.80 16.47 8.15
N ASP A 12 -1.63 15.50 7.78
CA ASP A 12 -2.26 15.48 6.47
C ASP A 12 -3.62 16.20 6.50
N PRO A 13 -3.79 17.29 5.74
CA PRO A 13 -5.03 18.05 5.72
C PRO A 13 -6.19 17.29 5.07
N LEU A 14 -5.90 16.21 4.31
CA LEU A 14 -6.91 15.40 3.62
C LEU A 14 -7.43 14.23 4.46
N LEU A 15 -6.92 14.01 5.68
CA LEU A 15 -7.32 12.86 6.50
C LEU A 15 -8.86 12.77 6.67
N THR A 16 -9.50 13.87 7.03
CA THR A 16 -10.97 13.90 7.20
C THR A 16 -11.69 13.58 5.90
N GLU A 17 -11.24 14.17 4.78
CA GLU A 17 -11.83 13.92 3.46
C GLU A 17 -11.65 12.47 3.02
N THR A 18 -10.49 11.89 3.24
CA THR A 18 -10.22 10.47 2.97
C THR A 18 -11.21 9.56 3.71
N LEU A 19 -11.41 9.79 5.01
CA LEU A 19 -12.37 9.01 5.83
C LEU A 19 -13.80 9.19 5.34
N CYS A 20 -14.21 10.44 5.07
CA CYS A 20 -15.54 10.77 4.55
C CYS A 20 -15.79 10.15 3.18
N SER A 21 -14.83 10.27 2.26
CA SER A 21 -14.90 9.68 0.93
C SER A 21 -15.03 8.16 0.99
N ALA A 22 -14.23 7.49 1.83
CA ALA A 22 -14.33 6.05 2.02
C ALA A 22 -15.71 5.63 2.53
N TYR A 23 -16.23 6.30 3.56
CA TYR A 23 -17.53 5.97 4.13
C TYR A 23 -18.69 6.28 3.18
N GLN A 24 -18.70 7.47 2.58
CA GLN A 24 -19.81 7.93 1.73
C GLN A 24 -19.98 7.08 0.48
N ASN A 25 -18.87 6.68 -0.14
CA ASN A 25 -18.84 5.93 -1.38
C ASN A 25 -18.87 4.40 -1.19
N ALA A 26 -18.86 3.90 0.03
CA ALA A 26 -19.02 2.48 0.28
C ALA A 26 -20.45 2.01 0.11
N LYS A 27 -20.63 0.81 -0.45
CA LYS A 27 -21.90 0.10 -0.53
C LYS A 27 -22.29 -0.51 0.82
N PHE A 28 -21.32 -1.11 1.52
CA PHE A 28 -21.54 -1.82 2.78
C PHE A 28 -21.03 -1.02 3.98
N LYS A 29 -21.50 0.22 4.12
CA LYS A 29 -21.02 1.21 5.10
C LYS A 29 -20.91 0.68 6.53
N LYS A 30 -21.83 -0.19 6.95
CA LYS A 30 -21.85 -0.78 8.31
C LYS A 30 -20.75 -1.79 8.57
N ASN A 31 -20.09 -2.27 7.52
CA ASN A 31 -19.04 -3.27 7.60
C ASN A 31 -17.63 -2.66 7.66
N LEU A 32 -17.53 -1.34 7.63
CA LEU A 32 -16.24 -0.64 7.68
C LEU A 32 -15.81 -0.42 9.13
N ARG A 33 -14.56 -0.69 9.41
CA ARG A 33 -13.88 -0.40 10.67
C ARG A 33 -12.58 0.33 10.37
N PHE A 34 -12.57 1.62 10.62
CA PHE A 34 -11.39 2.45 10.41
C PHE A 34 -10.48 2.38 11.63
N CYS A 35 -9.18 2.28 11.40
CA CYS A 35 -8.17 2.49 12.43
C CYS A 35 -7.18 3.54 11.94
N VAL A 36 -7.14 4.67 12.66
CA VAL A 36 -6.40 5.86 12.27
C VAL A 36 -5.33 6.15 13.31
N LEU A 37 -4.08 6.24 12.89
CA LEU A 37 -3.02 6.85 13.70
C LEU A 37 -2.66 8.21 13.10
N ASP A 38 -3.16 9.25 13.73
CA ASP A 38 -2.95 10.65 13.33
C ASP A 38 -1.77 11.25 14.08
N GLN A 39 -0.70 11.51 13.36
CA GLN A 39 0.54 12.09 13.90
C GLN A 39 0.53 13.59 13.66
N SER A 40 -0.34 14.29 14.39
CA SER A 40 -0.56 15.74 14.27
C SER A 40 -0.69 16.41 15.65
N GLU A 41 -0.52 17.73 15.68
CA GLU A 41 -0.55 18.52 16.94
C GLU A 41 -1.94 18.53 17.61
N HIS A 42 -3.00 18.54 16.81
CA HIS A 42 -4.35 18.79 17.30
C HIS A 42 -5.36 17.70 16.98
N GLY A 43 -4.98 16.76 16.10
CA GLY A 43 -5.90 15.74 15.61
C GLY A 43 -7.06 16.28 14.76
N ILE A 44 -7.99 15.40 14.39
CA ILE A 44 -9.22 15.76 13.68
C ILE A 44 -10.45 15.61 14.59
N GLU A 45 -11.54 16.30 14.24
CA GLU A 45 -12.78 16.32 15.05
C GLU A 45 -13.64 15.07 14.76
N ILE A 46 -13.22 13.91 15.28
CA ILE A 46 -13.91 12.62 15.09
C ILE A 46 -15.39 12.70 15.48
N ASP A 47 -15.75 13.44 16.54
CA ASP A 47 -17.12 13.55 17.02
C ASP A 47 -18.10 14.17 16.01
N LYS A 48 -17.60 14.87 15.01
CA LYS A 48 -18.42 15.42 13.92
C LYS A 48 -18.73 14.42 12.82
N LEU A 49 -18.05 13.26 12.80
CA LEU A 49 -18.26 12.25 11.80
C LEU A 49 -19.46 11.36 12.18
N VAL A 50 -20.38 11.18 11.22
CA VAL A 50 -21.61 10.38 11.43
C VAL A 50 -21.34 8.90 11.64
N PHE A 51 -20.12 8.44 11.34
CA PHE A 51 -19.65 7.06 11.50
C PHE A 51 -18.55 6.93 12.57
N LYS A 52 -18.47 7.87 13.50
CA LYS A 52 -17.44 7.89 14.55
C LYS A 52 -17.32 6.57 15.33
N ASP A 53 -18.44 5.88 15.54
CA ASP A 53 -18.47 4.60 16.27
C ASP A 53 -17.80 3.44 15.50
N GLN A 54 -17.45 3.65 14.24
CA GLN A 54 -16.69 2.71 13.40
C GLN A 54 -15.20 3.09 13.30
N ILE A 55 -14.75 4.12 14.06
CA ILE A 55 -13.39 4.64 14.01
C ILE A 55 -12.65 4.38 15.32
N ILE A 56 -11.57 3.62 15.23
CA ILE A 56 -10.53 3.59 16.26
C ILE A 56 -9.57 4.72 15.91
N TYR A 57 -9.47 5.72 16.77
CA TYR A 57 -8.67 6.90 16.53
C TYR A 57 -7.62 7.10 17.62
N GLU A 58 -6.37 7.16 17.22
CA GLU A 58 -5.26 7.54 18.08
C GLU A 58 -4.58 8.78 17.51
N ASN A 59 -4.50 9.85 18.30
CA ASN A 59 -3.71 11.03 17.96
C ASN A 59 -2.43 11.07 18.79
N VAL A 60 -1.32 11.25 18.11
CA VAL A 60 0.01 11.35 18.74
C VAL A 60 0.74 12.59 18.28
N PRO A 61 1.46 13.28 19.19
CA PRO A 61 2.26 14.44 18.80
C PRO A 61 3.32 14.06 17.73
N PRO A 62 3.54 14.89 16.70
CA PRO A 62 4.54 14.63 15.65
C PRO A 62 5.96 14.42 16.17
N VAL A 63 6.28 14.99 17.34
CA VAL A 63 7.61 14.89 17.97
C VAL A 63 7.97 13.45 18.35
N ILE A 64 7.00 12.58 18.64
CA ILE A 64 7.23 11.16 18.96
C ILE A 64 7.07 10.23 17.76
N SER A 65 6.66 10.75 16.61
CA SER A 65 6.47 9.97 15.39
C SER A 65 7.77 9.30 14.93
N LYS A 66 7.63 8.05 14.47
CA LYS A 66 8.74 7.27 13.89
C LYS A 66 8.50 6.93 12.41
N GLY A 67 7.53 7.59 11.76
CA GLY A 67 7.21 7.40 10.36
C GLY A 67 6.07 6.41 10.10
N VAL A 68 5.82 6.18 8.81
CA VAL A 68 4.63 5.46 8.33
C VAL A 68 4.60 3.99 8.74
N CYS A 69 5.74 3.29 8.69
CA CYS A 69 5.77 1.86 9.02
C CYS A 69 5.51 1.60 10.50
N TRP A 70 6.04 2.46 11.38
CA TRP A 70 5.70 2.43 12.80
C TRP A 70 4.20 2.69 13.04
N ALA A 71 3.63 3.64 12.32
CA ALA A 71 2.20 3.93 12.42
C ALA A 71 1.35 2.73 11.97
N ARG A 72 1.69 2.11 10.84
CA ARG A 72 1.03 0.89 10.33
C ARG A 72 1.15 -0.29 11.29
N SER A 73 2.33 -0.48 11.89
CA SER A 73 2.53 -1.52 12.91
C SER A 73 1.62 -1.32 14.11
N ARG A 74 1.47 -0.09 14.61
CA ARG A 74 0.55 0.22 15.72
C ARG A 74 -0.91 0.03 15.35
N ILE A 75 -1.30 0.45 14.15
CA ILE A 75 -2.66 0.24 13.64
C ILE A 75 -2.99 -1.26 13.59
N GLN A 76 -2.05 -2.10 13.18
CA GLN A 76 -2.26 -3.55 13.12
C GLN A 76 -2.51 -4.19 14.50
N GLU A 77 -2.12 -3.56 15.61
CA GLU A 77 -2.41 -4.05 16.97
C GLU A 77 -3.90 -3.99 17.32
N TYR A 78 -4.68 -3.17 16.63
CA TYR A 78 -6.13 -3.05 16.80
C TYR A 78 -6.96 -4.01 15.91
N PHE A 79 -6.30 -4.82 15.10
CA PHE A 79 -6.98 -5.79 14.23
C PHE A 79 -7.60 -6.93 15.05
N GLU A 80 -8.89 -7.20 14.85
CA GLU A 80 -9.67 -8.19 15.62
C GLU A 80 -10.20 -9.35 14.79
N ASN A 81 -9.53 -9.73 13.73
CA ASN A 81 -9.90 -10.80 12.80
C ASN A 81 -11.01 -10.42 11.81
N GLU A 82 -11.07 -9.19 11.38
CA GLU A 82 -11.89 -8.76 10.27
C GLU A 82 -11.57 -9.60 9.02
N GLU A 83 -12.57 -9.84 8.19
CA GLU A 83 -12.44 -10.70 7.02
C GLU A 83 -11.46 -10.13 5.98
N TYR A 84 -11.47 -8.80 5.83
CA TYR A 84 -10.61 -8.09 4.89
C TYR A 84 -9.77 -7.02 5.60
N TYR A 85 -8.61 -6.76 5.02
CA TYR A 85 -7.69 -5.70 5.41
C TYR A 85 -7.47 -4.78 4.22
N LEU A 86 -7.70 -3.48 4.41
CA LEU A 86 -7.37 -2.42 3.45
C LEU A 86 -6.37 -1.47 4.08
N GLN A 87 -5.25 -1.24 3.43
CA GLN A 87 -4.27 -0.23 3.79
C GLN A 87 -4.26 0.87 2.73
N ILE A 88 -4.34 2.11 3.19
CA ILE A 88 -4.32 3.31 2.33
C ILE A 88 -3.49 4.41 2.98
N ASP A 89 -3.11 5.39 2.16
CA ASP A 89 -2.59 6.66 2.67
C ASP A 89 -3.73 7.64 3.01
N SER A 90 -3.45 8.62 3.86
CA SER A 90 -4.42 9.60 4.38
C SER A 90 -4.90 10.67 3.37
N HIS A 91 -4.49 10.55 2.10
CA HIS A 91 -4.84 11.42 0.98
C HIS A 91 -5.36 10.60 -0.20
N THR A 92 -6.38 9.81 0.08
CA THR A 92 -7.03 8.89 -0.85
C THR A 92 -8.51 9.25 -1.03
N ILE A 93 -8.98 9.28 -2.28
CA ILE A 93 -10.40 9.46 -2.62
C ILE A 93 -10.92 8.15 -3.21
N PHE A 94 -12.16 7.81 -2.88
CA PHE A 94 -12.77 6.54 -3.24
C PHE A 94 -13.84 6.70 -4.32
N GLN A 95 -13.88 5.76 -5.25
CA GLN A 95 -14.95 5.61 -6.22
C GLN A 95 -16.21 5.05 -5.53
N GLU A 96 -17.37 5.32 -6.08
CA GLU A 96 -18.63 4.70 -5.62
C GLU A 96 -18.55 3.17 -5.67
N ASN A 97 -19.07 2.51 -4.62
CA ASN A 97 -19.09 1.05 -4.43
C ASN A 97 -17.68 0.40 -4.41
N TRP A 98 -16.65 1.15 -3.99
CA TRP A 98 -15.27 0.69 -3.98
C TRP A 98 -15.07 -0.61 -3.19
N ASP A 99 -15.79 -0.78 -2.10
CA ASP A 99 -15.72 -1.95 -1.21
C ASP A 99 -16.27 -3.21 -1.90
N GLU A 100 -17.42 -3.10 -2.57
CA GLU A 100 -17.96 -4.18 -3.39
C GLU A 100 -17.01 -4.55 -4.54
N ILE A 101 -16.45 -3.56 -5.22
CA ILE A 101 -15.50 -3.77 -6.32
C ILE A 101 -14.28 -4.56 -5.81
N LEU A 102 -13.66 -4.14 -4.71
CA LEU A 102 -12.49 -4.82 -4.16
C LEU A 102 -12.80 -6.24 -3.67
N ILE A 103 -13.93 -6.43 -3.00
CA ILE A 103 -14.38 -7.75 -2.57
C ILE A 103 -14.62 -8.66 -3.77
N THR A 104 -15.28 -8.15 -4.82
CA THR A 104 -15.54 -8.90 -6.06
C THR A 104 -14.22 -9.36 -6.71
N TYR A 105 -13.22 -8.49 -6.81
CA TYR A 105 -11.88 -8.88 -7.28
C TYR A 105 -11.25 -9.95 -6.38
N HIS A 106 -11.33 -9.74 -5.08
CA HIS A 106 -10.74 -10.66 -4.11
C HIS A 106 -11.37 -12.06 -4.24
N ASP A 107 -12.70 -12.15 -4.27
CA ASP A 107 -13.39 -13.43 -4.32
C ASP A 107 -13.14 -14.17 -5.66
N TRP A 108 -13.11 -13.43 -6.76
CA TRP A 108 -12.75 -13.98 -8.06
C TRP A 108 -11.30 -14.53 -8.09
N LEU A 109 -10.34 -13.80 -7.51
CA LEU A 109 -8.96 -14.25 -7.38
C LEU A 109 -8.83 -15.41 -6.41
N LYS A 110 -9.56 -15.40 -5.28
CA LYS A 110 -9.52 -16.44 -4.24
C LYS A 110 -9.98 -17.81 -4.75
N ALA A 111 -10.90 -17.84 -5.70
CA ALA A 111 -11.35 -19.08 -6.33
C ALA A 111 -10.20 -19.84 -7.06
N GLN A 112 -9.10 -19.17 -7.38
CA GLN A 112 -7.99 -19.73 -8.17
C GLN A 112 -6.65 -19.72 -7.44
N ASN A 113 -6.54 -18.95 -6.37
CA ASN A 113 -5.27 -18.70 -5.68
C ASN A 113 -5.42 -18.90 -4.17
N ASN A 114 -4.32 -19.17 -3.50
CA ASN A 114 -4.28 -19.29 -2.04
C ASN A 114 -4.28 -17.90 -1.37
N ASP A 115 -3.19 -17.51 -0.74
CA ASP A 115 -3.06 -16.21 -0.11
C ASP A 115 -2.43 -15.21 -1.06
N PHE A 116 -2.98 -14.00 -1.09
CA PHE A 116 -2.52 -12.95 -1.99
C PHE A 116 -2.90 -11.56 -1.48
N VAL A 117 -2.27 -10.57 -2.08
CA VAL A 117 -2.64 -9.16 -1.94
C VAL A 117 -3.00 -8.56 -3.30
N ILE A 118 -3.98 -7.66 -3.31
CA ILE A 118 -4.25 -6.76 -4.42
C ILE A 118 -3.57 -5.44 -4.10
N SER A 119 -2.66 -5.01 -4.96
CA SER A 119 -1.90 -3.78 -4.74
C SER A 119 -1.43 -3.18 -6.05
N SER A 120 -1.49 -1.87 -6.17
CA SER A 120 -0.90 -1.08 -7.26
C SER A 120 -0.88 0.40 -6.86
N TYR A 121 -0.17 1.24 -7.60
CA TYR A 121 -0.39 2.67 -7.45
C TYR A 121 -1.80 3.03 -7.95
N PRO A 122 -2.65 3.66 -7.11
CA PRO A 122 -3.95 4.14 -7.52
C PRO A 122 -3.84 5.20 -8.61
N ARG A 123 -4.94 5.45 -9.32
CA ARG A 123 -5.04 6.59 -10.24
C ARG A 123 -4.82 7.91 -9.48
N ALA A 124 -4.34 8.93 -10.16
CA ALA A 124 -4.11 10.23 -9.54
C ALA A 124 -5.42 11.01 -9.34
N PHE A 125 -5.43 11.90 -8.37
CA PHE A 125 -6.32 13.06 -8.36
C PHE A 125 -5.53 14.33 -8.05
N THR A 126 -6.10 15.48 -8.39
CA THR A 126 -5.63 16.80 -7.98
C THR A 126 -6.71 17.50 -7.16
N CYS A 127 -6.34 18.49 -6.37
CA CYS A 127 -7.28 19.32 -5.62
C CYS A 127 -6.84 20.76 -5.59
N ASN A 128 -7.81 21.66 -5.39
CA ASN A 128 -7.52 23.07 -5.17
C ASN A 128 -6.96 23.32 -3.76
N LYS A 129 -6.38 24.50 -3.53
CA LYS A 129 -5.74 24.87 -2.25
C LYS A 129 -6.70 24.86 -1.04
N THR A 130 -7.97 25.00 -1.30
CA THR A 130 -9.01 25.01 -0.24
C THR A 130 -9.59 23.63 0.05
N LEU A 131 -9.14 22.59 -0.66
CA LEU A 131 -9.60 21.20 -0.53
C LEU A 131 -11.11 21.03 -0.75
N THR A 132 -11.69 21.85 -1.61
CA THR A 132 -13.14 21.86 -1.89
C THR A 132 -13.49 21.29 -3.25
N GLU A 133 -12.52 21.15 -4.13
CA GLU A 133 -12.71 20.66 -5.49
C GLU A 133 -11.63 19.61 -5.79
N PHE A 134 -12.07 18.46 -6.29
CA PHE A 134 -11.22 17.33 -6.63
C PHE A 134 -11.41 16.95 -8.09
N GLU A 135 -10.31 16.85 -8.84
CA GLU A 135 -10.30 16.37 -10.22
C GLU A 135 -9.66 14.96 -10.27
N LEU A 136 -10.47 13.95 -10.59
CA LEU A 136 -10.05 12.56 -10.63
C LEU A 136 -9.54 12.19 -12.02
N ASP A 137 -8.36 11.54 -12.12
CA ASP A 137 -7.89 10.97 -13.38
C ASP A 137 -8.65 9.69 -13.72
N THR A 138 -9.75 9.86 -14.42
CA THR A 138 -10.60 8.77 -14.91
C THR A 138 -10.26 8.33 -16.34
N LYS A 139 -9.27 8.93 -16.99
CA LYS A 139 -8.92 8.66 -18.40
C LYS A 139 -8.25 7.31 -18.58
N PHE A 140 -7.40 6.94 -17.65
CA PHE A 140 -6.71 5.66 -17.73
C PHE A 140 -7.62 4.51 -17.26
N GLN A 141 -7.86 3.54 -18.13
CA GLN A 141 -8.76 2.41 -17.90
C GLN A 141 -8.04 1.06 -17.78
N GLY A 142 -6.73 1.03 -17.92
CA GLY A 142 -5.90 -0.17 -17.81
C GLY A 142 -5.49 -0.51 -16.38
N THR A 143 -4.43 -1.29 -16.28
CA THR A 143 -3.84 -1.73 -15.02
C THR A 143 -2.47 -1.07 -14.81
N TYR A 144 -2.24 -0.47 -13.65
CA TYR A 144 -0.90 -0.06 -13.24
C TYR A 144 -0.18 -1.27 -12.62
N GLY A 145 0.80 -1.82 -13.33
CA GLY A 145 1.68 -2.87 -12.81
C GLY A 145 2.88 -2.28 -12.07
N MET A 146 3.22 -2.84 -10.91
CA MET A 146 4.35 -2.35 -10.12
C MET A 146 5.69 -2.82 -10.68
N SER A 147 6.64 -1.90 -10.80
CA SER A 147 7.97 -2.10 -11.38
C SER A 147 9.01 -1.27 -10.65
N PHE A 148 10.25 -1.31 -11.12
CA PHE A 148 11.31 -0.44 -10.62
C PHE A 148 11.47 0.81 -11.48
N LYS A 149 11.81 1.93 -10.83
CA LYS A 149 12.18 3.16 -11.54
C LYS A 149 13.57 2.97 -12.14
N LYS A 150 13.66 3.14 -13.47
CA LYS A 150 14.92 3.00 -14.20
C LYS A 150 15.96 3.99 -13.65
N GLY A 151 17.15 3.47 -13.34
CA GLY A 151 18.24 4.23 -12.72
C GLY A 151 18.20 4.31 -11.18
N ASP A 152 17.13 3.82 -10.56
CA ASP A 152 16.97 3.86 -9.10
C ASP A 152 16.93 2.43 -8.48
N VAL A 153 17.28 1.40 -9.25
CA VAL A 153 17.50 0.02 -8.74
C VAL A 153 18.79 -0.01 -7.97
N PHE A 154 18.77 -0.62 -6.80
CA PHE A 154 19.89 -0.65 -5.84
C PHE A 154 20.43 0.75 -5.47
N LYS A 155 19.60 1.78 -5.55
CA LYS A 155 19.97 3.18 -5.32
C LYS A 155 20.53 3.43 -3.90
N TYR A 156 19.98 2.73 -2.93
CA TYR A 156 20.42 2.78 -1.54
C TYR A 156 20.74 1.36 -1.08
N ASP A 157 21.81 0.79 -1.66
CA ASP A 157 22.18 -0.61 -1.48
C ASP A 157 21.10 -1.57 -1.98
N ILE A 158 20.54 -2.44 -1.13
CA ILE A 158 19.45 -3.35 -1.51
C ILE A 158 18.16 -2.58 -1.88
N VAL A 159 17.98 -1.38 -1.36
CA VAL A 159 16.76 -0.60 -1.53
C VAL A 159 16.67 0.01 -2.93
N SER A 160 15.60 -0.34 -3.62
CA SER A 160 15.28 0.09 -4.98
C SER A 160 13.97 0.88 -4.99
N ILE A 161 13.94 1.99 -5.74
CA ILE A 161 12.73 2.81 -5.86
C ILE A 161 11.78 2.17 -6.88
N GLN A 162 10.52 2.05 -6.49
CA GLN A 162 9.46 1.50 -7.33
C GLN A 162 8.75 2.60 -8.14
N THR A 163 8.06 2.17 -9.18
CA THR A 163 7.19 2.97 -10.03
C THR A 163 6.06 2.10 -10.58
N ALA A 164 5.07 2.72 -11.22
CA ALA A 164 4.06 1.98 -11.96
C ALA A 164 4.34 1.99 -13.46
N ILE A 165 4.00 0.90 -14.13
CA ILE A 165 3.95 0.79 -15.59
C ILE A 165 2.48 0.73 -15.99
N PRO A 166 1.97 1.67 -16.79
CA PRO A 166 0.64 1.58 -17.34
C PRO A 166 0.58 0.46 -18.39
N THR A 167 -0.36 -0.46 -18.26
CA THR A 167 -0.61 -1.54 -19.20
C THR A 167 -2.02 -1.41 -19.77
N SER A 168 -2.25 -1.93 -20.96
CA SER A 168 -3.60 -1.97 -21.58
C SER A 168 -4.44 -3.15 -21.10
N SER A 169 -3.98 -3.92 -20.10
CA SER A 169 -4.72 -5.09 -19.63
C SER A 169 -6.04 -4.70 -18.97
N SER A 170 -7.11 -5.34 -19.43
CA SER A 170 -8.43 -5.32 -18.80
C SER A 170 -8.63 -6.43 -17.77
N GLU A 171 -7.66 -7.34 -17.66
CA GLU A 171 -7.63 -8.45 -16.71
C GLU A 171 -6.63 -8.19 -15.58
N PRO A 172 -6.84 -8.76 -14.39
CA PRO A 172 -5.84 -8.71 -13.33
C PRO A 172 -4.48 -9.27 -13.78
N LEU A 173 -3.42 -8.65 -13.32
CA LEU A 173 -2.05 -9.04 -13.62
C LEU A 173 -1.38 -9.58 -12.35
N LYS A 174 -0.79 -10.76 -12.43
CA LYS A 174 0.10 -11.25 -11.38
C LYS A 174 1.42 -10.54 -11.48
N GLY A 175 1.86 -9.94 -10.37
CA GLY A 175 3.15 -9.27 -10.20
C GLY A 175 3.87 -9.78 -8.96
N HIS A 176 4.86 -9.00 -8.48
CA HIS A 176 5.68 -9.39 -7.34
C HIS A 176 6.02 -8.21 -6.41
N LEU A 177 5.66 -6.99 -6.79
CA LEU A 177 5.91 -5.77 -6.02
C LEU A 177 4.59 -5.17 -5.56
N VAL A 178 4.62 -4.46 -4.44
CA VAL A 178 3.44 -3.82 -3.85
C VAL A 178 3.60 -2.30 -3.80
N ALA A 179 2.49 -1.60 -3.72
CA ALA A 179 2.39 -0.19 -3.38
C ALA A 179 1.85 -0.05 -1.96
N ALA A 180 2.61 0.54 -1.06
CA ALA A 180 2.21 0.64 0.34
C ALA A 180 1.03 1.60 0.58
N GLY A 181 0.76 2.53 -0.34
CA GLY A 181 -0.39 3.44 -0.31
C GLY A 181 -1.71 2.79 -0.74
N PHE A 182 -1.68 1.56 -1.25
CA PHE A 182 -2.87 0.74 -1.51
C PHE A 182 -2.54 -0.75 -1.45
N LEU A 183 -3.12 -1.42 -0.47
CA LEU A 183 -3.03 -2.87 -0.33
C LEU A 183 -4.37 -3.40 0.20
N PHE A 184 -4.99 -4.32 -0.53
CA PHE A 184 -6.22 -5.02 -0.12
C PHE A 184 -5.99 -6.52 -0.08
N SER A 185 -6.44 -7.18 0.98
CA SER A 185 -6.23 -8.61 1.19
C SER A 185 -7.25 -9.20 2.17
N SER A 186 -7.20 -10.52 2.36
CA SER A 186 -7.83 -11.14 3.52
C SER A 186 -7.16 -10.65 4.81
N GLY A 187 -7.89 -10.70 5.93
CA GLY A 187 -7.36 -10.31 7.25
C GLY A 187 -6.15 -11.15 7.72
N ASN A 188 -5.90 -12.31 7.10
CA ASN A 188 -4.70 -13.11 7.39
C ASN A 188 -3.40 -12.36 7.11
N PHE A 189 -3.42 -11.37 6.21
CA PHE A 189 -2.28 -10.51 5.94
C PHE A 189 -1.69 -9.93 7.23
N VAL A 190 -2.52 -9.41 8.13
CA VAL A 190 -2.04 -8.78 9.37
C VAL A 190 -1.28 -9.76 10.27
N LYS A 191 -1.71 -11.02 10.28
CA LYS A 191 -1.08 -12.07 11.09
C LYS A 191 0.21 -12.60 10.50
N GLU A 192 0.23 -12.79 9.18
CA GLU A 192 1.33 -13.45 8.49
C GLU A 192 2.39 -12.48 7.97
N ILE A 193 2.00 -11.25 7.62
CA ILE A 193 2.90 -10.23 7.07
C ILE A 193 2.85 -8.97 7.95
N PRO A 194 3.15 -9.05 9.24
CA PRO A 194 3.09 -7.90 10.12
C PRO A 194 4.12 -6.84 9.71
N TYR A 195 3.74 -5.58 9.91
CA TYR A 195 4.65 -4.46 9.73
C TYR A 195 5.73 -4.46 10.79
N ASP A 196 6.98 -4.29 10.37
CA ASP A 196 8.09 -4.06 11.28
C ASP A 196 8.13 -2.57 11.63
N PRO A 197 7.98 -2.19 12.92
CA PRO A 197 7.95 -0.80 13.35
C PRO A 197 9.29 -0.06 13.19
N GLU A 198 10.36 -0.77 12.87
CA GLU A 198 11.69 -0.18 12.63
C GLU A 198 11.97 0.11 11.16
N TYR A 199 11.08 -0.29 10.22
CA TYR A 199 11.14 0.26 8.87
C TYR A 199 10.68 1.72 8.91
N TYR A 200 11.25 2.54 8.00
CA TYR A 200 10.95 3.96 7.99
C TYR A 200 10.07 4.36 6.81
N PHE A 201 10.62 4.38 5.61
CA PHE A 201 9.92 4.77 4.38
C PHE A 201 10.48 4.04 3.16
N HIS A 202 11.69 4.44 2.68
CA HIS A 202 12.28 3.78 1.52
C HIS A 202 12.64 2.32 1.83
N GLY A 203 12.23 1.42 0.93
CA GLY A 203 12.48 -0.01 1.04
C GLY A 203 11.39 -0.80 1.76
N GLU A 204 10.42 -0.15 2.40
CA GLU A 204 9.25 -0.79 3.00
C GLU A 204 8.54 -1.71 2.00
N GLU A 205 8.18 -1.17 0.83
CA GLU A 205 7.46 -1.89 -0.22
C GLU A 205 8.23 -3.13 -0.69
N LEU A 206 9.55 -3.00 -0.86
CA LEU A 206 10.41 -4.12 -1.23
C LEU A 206 10.48 -5.18 -0.12
N ALA A 207 10.58 -4.76 1.14
CA ALA A 207 10.59 -5.67 2.29
C ALA A 207 9.26 -6.41 2.45
N ILE A 208 8.12 -5.75 2.26
CA ILE A 208 6.81 -6.40 2.25
C ILE A 208 6.70 -7.38 1.07
N ALA A 209 7.15 -6.98 -0.12
CA ALA A 209 7.09 -7.81 -1.32
C ALA A 209 7.91 -9.11 -1.17
N VAL A 210 9.15 -9.04 -0.65
CA VAL A 210 9.97 -10.25 -0.45
C VAL A 210 9.41 -11.15 0.65
N LYS A 211 8.82 -10.58 1.72
CA LYS A 211 8.14 -11.37 2.76
C LYS A 211 6.91 -12.08 2.19
N LEU A 212 6.06 -11.40 1.44
CA LEU A 212 4.93 -12.01 0.72
C LEU A 212 5.40 -13.17 -0.15
N PHE A 213 6.37 -12.92 -1.02
CA PHE A 213 6.86 -13.91 -1.95
C PHE A 213 7.43 -15.15 -1.24
N THR A 214 8.31 -14.96 -0.26
CA THR A 214 8.95 -16.07 0.46
C THR A 214 7.98 -16.86 1.34
N ARG A 215 6.90 -16.25 1.80
CA ARG A 215 5.82 -16.91 2.56
C ARG A 215 4.76 -17.54 1.65
N GLY A 216 4.96 -17.53 0.33
CA GLY A 216 4.08 -18.19 -0.61
C GLY A 216 2.86 -17.38 -1.05
N TRP A 217 2.79 -16.11 -0.67
CA TRP A 217 1.75 -15.18 -1.09
C TRP A 217 2.00 -14.67 -2.50
N ASP A 218 0.93 -14.36 -3.22
CA ASP A 218 1.00 -13.77 -4.53
C ASP A 218 0.56 -12.29 -4.49
N VAL A 219 0.93 -11.52 -5.52
CA VAL A 219 0.56 -10.11 -5.67
C VAL A 219 -0.20 -9.95 -6.98
N PHE A 220 -1.35 -9.28 -6.92
CA PHE A 220 -2.15 -8.97 -8.10
C PHE A 220 -2.35 -7.46 -8.25
N HIS A 221 -2.26 -6.99 -9.49
CA HIS A 221 -2.60 -5.64 -9.91
C HIS A 221 -3.92 -5.70 -10.67
N ILE A 222 -4.89 -4.87 -10.28
CA ILE A 222 -6.23 -4.88 -10.88
C ILE A 222 -6.44 -3.70 -11.83
N PRO A 223 -7.19 -3.87 -12.91
CA PRO A 223 -7.57 -2.75 -13.76
C PRO A 223 -8.56 -1.83 -13.03
N ARG A 224 -8.49 -0.55 -13.36
CA ARG A 224 -9.42 0.46 -12.83
C ARG A 224 -9.55 0.41 -11.30
N THR A 225 -8.42 0.38 -10.59
CA THR A 225 -8.41 0.46 -9.12
C THR A 225 -9.41 1.50 -8.63
N PRO A 226 -10.37 1.15 -7.73
CA PRO A 226 -11.47 2.05 -7.36
C PRO A 226 -11.06 3.12 -6.34
N LEU A 227 -9.79 3.51 -6.33
CA LEU A 227 -9.20 4.53 -5.48
C LEU A 227 -8.38 5.50 -6.31
N PHE A 228 -8.29 6.73 -5.79
CA PHE A 228 -7.46 7.80 -6.34
C PHE A 228 -6.56 8.34 -5.24
N HIS A 229 -5.32 8.64 -5.57
CA HIS A 229 -4.30 9.06 -4.61
C HIS A 229 -3.73 10.43 -5.02
N LEU A 230 -3.52 11.31 -4.03
CA LEU A 230 -2.82 12.56 -4.26
C LEU A 230 -1.32 12.30 -4.26
N TYR A 231 -0.71 12.27 -5.42
CA TYR A 231 0.74 12.29 -5.54
C TYR A 231 1.28 13.69 -5.23
N THR A 232 2.58 13.79 -4.97
CA THR A 232 3.19 15.05 -4.53
C THR A 232 2.91 16.17 -5.53
N ASP A 233 2.15 17.15 -5.08
CA ASP A 233 1.94 18.43 -5.78
C ASP A 233 2.52 19.53 -4.90
N VAL A 234 3.81 19.80 -5.10
CA VAL A 234 4.57 20.75 -4.26
C VAL A 234 4.09 22.19 -4.47
N GLU A 235 3.51 22.49 -5.60
CA GLU A 235 3.12 23.86 -5.99
C GLU A 235 1.72 24.22 -5.47
N ASN A 236 0.77 23.27 -5.55
CA ASN A 236 -0.63 23.53 -5.25
C ASN A 236 -1.03 23.14 -3.83
N LEU A 237 -0.55 22.00 -3.32
CA LEU A 237 -0.81 21.56 -1.97
C LEU A 237 0.46 21.04 -1.31
N PRO A 238 1.26 21.92 -0.67
CA PRO A 238 2.41 21.48 0.09
C PRO A 238 1.95 20.67 1.30
N ARG A 239 2.22 19.35 1.29
CA ARG A 239 2.02 18.48 2.45
C ARG A 239 3.28 18.46 3.29
N ASP A 240 3.12 18.45 4.61
CA ASP A 240 4.22 18.21 5.51
C ASP A 240 4.69 16.76 5.37
N LEU A 241 5.97 16.60 5.06
CA LEU A 241 6.60 15.29 4.97
C LEU A 241 7.34 15.00 6.27
N HIS A 242 7.40 13.75 6.68
CA HIS A 242 8.02 13.35 7.96
C HIS A 242 9.50 13.76 8.06
N TRP A 243 10.19 13.96 6.95
CA TRP A 243 11.58 14.46 6.86
C TRP A 243 11.68 15.98 6.64
N ASN A 244 10.61 16.73 6.91
CA ASN A 244 10.63 18.19 6.85
C ASN A 244 11.59 18.74 7.91
N PRO A 245 12.57 19.62 7.55
CA PRO A 245 13.52 20.20 8.51
C PRO A 245 12.90 20.92 9.70
N LYS A 246 11.73 21.54 9.53
CA LYS A 246 11.03 22.25 10.60
C LYS A 246 10.63 21.36 11.77
N ASP A 247 10.24 20.10 11.48
CA ASP A 247 9.83 19.15 12.50
C ASP A 247 11.03 18.41 13.11
N GLU A 248 12.14 18.39 12.39
CA GLU A 248 13.32 17.63 12.73
C GLU A 248 14.00 18.12 14.03
N GLU A 249 14.00 19.44 14.26
CA GLU A 249 14.66 20.04 15.43
C GLU A 249 14.10 19.51 16.76
N ASN A 250 12.80 19.33 16.83
CA ASN A 250 12.07 18.95 18.05
C ASN A 250 11.80 17.44 18.15
N ARG A 251 12.08 16.66 17.11
CA ARG A 251 11.78 15.23 17.10
C ARG A 251 12.72 14.44 18.02
N ILE A 252 12.14 13.53 18.82
CA ILE A 252 12.88 12.68 19.76
C ILE A 252 13.92 11.84 19.02
N LYS A 253 13.57 11.28 17.86
CA LYS A 253 14.47 10.51 17.02
C LYS A 253 14.49 11.08 15.60
N LYS A 254 15.66 11.43 15.12
CA LYS A 254 15.84 12.05 13.82
C LYS A 254 15.46 11.11 12.68
N TRP A 255 14.86 11.65 11.60
CA TRP A 255 14.48 10.82 10.46
C TRP A 255 15.67 10.12 9.81
N THR A 256 16.85 10.77 9.81
CA THR A 256 18.09 10.18 9.29
C THR A 256 18.55 8.95 10.08
N GLU A 257 18.33 8.95 11.40
CA GLU A 257 18.61 7.79 12.25
C GLU A 257 17.61 6.66 11.99
N LEU A 258 16.31 7.01 11.83
CA LEU A 258 15.26 6.05 11.49
C LEU A 258 15.51 5.41 10.13
N ASP A 259 15.88 6.19 9.12
CA ASP A 259 16.20 5.73 7.77
C ASP A 259 17.43 4.81 7.76
N ALA A 260 18.48 5.16 8.53
CA ALA A 260 19.67 4.32 8.63
C ALA A 260 19.40 2.96 9.31
N ILE A 261 18.57 2.95 10.37
CA ILE A 261 18.14 1.71 11.03
C ILE A 261 17.33 0.87 10.06
N SER A 262 16.35 1.48 9.36
CA SER A 262 15.48 0.82 8.39
C SER A 262 16.29 0.15 7.27
N LYS A 263 17.23 0.88 6.65
CA LYS A 263 18.08 0.35 5.58
C LYS A 263 18.89 -0.86 6.04
N LYS A 264 19.55 -0.75 7.20
CA LYS A 264 20.30 -1.86 7.77
C LYS A 264 19.41 -3.08 8.05
N LYS A 265 18.20 -2.85 8.53
CA LYS A 265 17.27 -3.94 8.82
C LYS A 265 16.75 -4.61 7.54
N ILE A 266 16.55 -3.86 6.46
CA ILE A 266 16.21 -4.41 5.14
C ILE A 266 17.39 -5.23 4.58
N GLU A 267 18.63 -4.75 4.74
CA GLU A 267 19.82 -5.54 4.39
C GLU A 267 19.85 -6.87 5.15
N SER A 268 19.65 -6.83 6.47
CA SER A 268 19.56 -8.04 7.30
C SER A 268 18.41 -8.97 6.92
N LEU A 269 17.27 -8.43 6.45
CA LEU A 269 16.18 -9.24 5.93
C LEU A 269 16.62 -10.00 4.66
N PHE A 270 17.27 -9.32 3.73
CA PHE A 270 17.73 -9.93 2.48
C PHE A 270 18.94 -10.88 2.66
N SER A 271 19.72 -10.73 3.73
CA SER A 271 20.76 -11.71 4.11
C SER A 271 20.22 -12.91 4.91
N GLY A 272 18.91 -12.90 5.24
CA GLY A 272 18.29 -13.98 6.01
C GLY A 272 18.60 -13.94 7.50
N GLU A 273 19.07 -12.83 8.04
CA GLU A 273 19.43 -12.66 9.45
C GLU A 273 18.24 -12.28 10.35
N VAL A 274 17.09 -11.92 9.75
CA VAL A 274 15.87 -11.55 10.49
C VAL A 274 14.99 -12.77 10.69
N ASP A 275 14.79 -13.18 11.94
CA ASP A 275 13.96 -14.31 12.31
C ASP A 275 12.54 -13.93 12.74
N GLY A 276 11.67 -14.95 12.86
CA GLY A 276 10.33 -14.84 13.43
C GLY A 276 9.35 -14.09 12.57
N LYS A 277 8.43 -13.37 13.21
CA LYS A 277 7.29 -12.75 12.51
C LYS A 277 7.68 -11.68 11.48
N PHE A 278 8.85 -11.07 11.61
CA PHE A 278 9.36 -10.06 10.69
C PHE A 278 10.30 -10.61 9.62
N GLY A 279 10.75 -11.87 9.77
CA GLY A 279 11.66 -12.53 8.86
C GLY A 279 11.00 -13.02 7.57
N LEU A 280 11.80 -13.66 6.74
CA LEU A 280 11.39 -14.30 5.51
C LEU A 280 10.56 -15.57 5.79
N GLY A 281 9.86 -16.05 4.76
CA GLY A 281 9.27 -17.38 4.75
C GLY A 281 10.21 -18.44 4.16
N ASP A 282 9.70 -19.66 4.06
CA ASP A 282 10.42 -20.83 3.57
C ASP A 282 9.79 -21.48 2.31
N LYS A 283 8.73 -20.86 1.76
CA LYS A 283 8.00 -21.41 0.60
C LYS A 283 8.72 -21.13 -0.73
N ARG A 284 9.39 -19.98 -0.85
CA ARG A 284 10.16 -19.56 -2.00
C ARG A 284 11.41 -18.81 -1.53
N THR A 285 12.48 -18.79 -2.33
CA THR A 285 13.74 -18.17 -1.94
C THR A 285 13.86 -16.72 -2.43
N ILE A 286 14.78 -15.94 -1.83
CA ILE A 286 15.17 -14.61 -2.34
C ILE A 286 15.71 -14.73 -3.78
N LYS A 287 16.42 -15.80 -4.09
CA LYS A 287 16.92 -16.04 -5.44
C LYS A 287 15.77 -16.18 -6.45
N ASP A 288 14.71 -16.92 -6.11
CA ASP A 288 13.51 -17.03 -6.95
C ASP A 288 12.81 -15.67 -7.10
N PHE A 289 12.78 -14.87 -6.03
CA PHE A 289 12.27 -13.49 -6.07
C PHE A 289 13.10 -12.62 -7.04
N GLY A 290 14.42 -12.71 -6.95
CA GLY A 290 15.33 -12.03 -7.87
C GLY A 290 15.09 -12.42 -9.33
N ILE A 291 14.98 -13.72 -9.62
CA ILE A 291 14.69 -14.23 -10.96
C ILE A 291 13.37 -13.65 -11.49
N ALA A 292 12.31 -13.64 -10.67
CA ALA A 292 11.02 -13.10 -11.07
C ALA A 292 11.05 -11.59 -11.36
N LEU A 293 11.98 -10.87 -10.74
CA LEU A 293 12.17 -9.43 -10.90
C LEU A 293 13.23 -9.04 -11.92
N GLY A 294 13.99 -10.00 -12.45
CA GLY A 294 15.14 -9.74 -13.31
C GLY A 294 16.35 -9.15 -12.58
N LEU A 295 16.49 -9.44 -11.28
CA LEU A 295 17.54 -8.91 -10.39
C LEU A 295 18.35 -10.05 -9.74
N ASP A 296 19.60 -9.76 -9.44
CA ASP A 296 20.45 -10.54 -8.54
C ASP A 296 20.69 -9.70 -7.27
N PHE A 297 20.03 -10.06 -6.18
CA PHE A 297 20.12 -9.30 -4.91
C PHE A 297 21.46 -9.53 -4.19
N GLU A 298 22.11 -10.66 -4.39
CA GLU A 298 23.41 -10.96 -3.80
C GLU A 298 24.52 -10.12 -4.47
N LYS A 299 24.50 -10.05 -5.81
CA LYS A 299 25.46 -9.25 -6.58
C LYS A 299 25.07 -7.81 -6.74
N LYS A 300 23.80 -7.46 -6.42
CA LYS A 300 23.19 -6.15 -6.66
C LYS A 300 23.26 -5.75 -8.16
N GLU A 301 22.86 -6.67 -9.01
CA GLU A 301 22.91 -6.51 -10.46
C GLU A 301 21.54 -6.66 -11.10
N ILE A 302 21.32 -5.93 -12.20
CA ILE A 302 20.16 -6.12 -13.07
C ILE A 302 20.53 -7.19 -14.10
N VAL A 303 19.94 -8.38 -13.98
CA VAL A 303 20.23 -9.52 -14.86
C VAL A 303 19.27 -9.61 -16.05
N SER A 304 18.08 -9.03 -15.94
CA SER A 304 17.12 -8.92 -17.04
C SER A 304 16.42 -7.55 -17.01
N PRO A 305 16.87 -6.59 -17.84
CA PRO A 305 16.21 -5.29 -17.94
C PRO A 305 14.73 -5.37 -18.35
N ASP A 306 14.36 -6.34 -19.17
CA ASP A 306 12.97 -6.53 -19.58
C ASP A 306 12.08 -6.89 -18.39
N LEU A 307 12.49 -7.85 -17.57
CA LEU A 307 11.76 -8.19 -16.35
C LEU A 307 11.81 -7.06 -15.31
N ALA A 308 12.91 -6.31 -15.23
CA ALA A 308 13.04 -5.24 -14.25
C ALA A 308 12.17 -4.01 -14.57
N PHE A 309 11.96 -3.68 -15.86
CA PHE A 309 11.45 -2.37 -16.26
C PHE A 309 10.27 -2.38 -17.23
N THR A 310 9.80 -3.54 -17.69
CA THR A 310 8.72 -3.61 -18.69
C THR A 310 7.56 -4.48 -18.21
N GLU A 311 6.47 -4.46 -18.97
CA GLU A 311 5.28 -5.25 -18.69
C GLU A 311 5.48 -6.76 -18.93
N SER A 312 6.61 -7.19 -19.52
CA SER A 312 6.93 -8.60 -19.77
C SER A 312 6.98 -9.45 -18.49
N ARG A 313 7.15 -8.81 -17.33
CA ARG A 313 7.14 -9.46 -16.00
C ARG A 313 5.75 -9.88 -15.52
N PHE A 314 4.68 -9.31 -16.08
CA PHE A 314 3.33 -9.54 -15.60
C PHE A 314 2.69 -10.73 -16.31
N LEU A 315 2.03 -11.58 -15.55
CA LEU A 315 1.23 -12.68 -16.08
C LEU A 315 -0.24 -12.31 -15.99
N LYS A 316 -0.96 -12.39 -17.12
CA LYS A 316 -2.43 -12.20 -17.12
C LYS A 316 -3.08 -13.34 -16.36
N VAL A 317 -3.99 -13.01 -15.47
CA VAL A 317 -4.81 -14.01 -14.76
C VAL A 317 -6.06 -14.25 -15.60
N ILE A 318 -6.15 -15.43 -16.16
CA ILE A 318 -7.27 -15.85 -17.00
C ILE A 318 -8.03 -16.95 -16.26
N ASN A 319 -9.34 -16.76 -16.08
CA ASN A 319 -10.24 -17.80 -15.64
C ASN A 319 -11.19 -18.12 -16.80
N GLU A 320 -10.93 -19.23 -17.49
CA GLU A 320 -11.74 -19.66 -18.64
C GLU A 320 -13.20 -19.97 -18.26
N SER A 321 -13.43 -20.38 -17.01
CA SER A 321 -14.76 -20.73 -16.53
C SER A 321 -15.63 -19.51 -16.20
N VAL A 322 -15.01 -18.42 -15.73
CA VAL A 322 -15.67 -17.16 -15.37
C VAL A 322 -14.79 -16.00 -15.79
N PRO A 323 -14.90 -15.52 -17.04
CA PRO A 323 -14.14 -14.35 -17.51
C PRO A 323 -14.39 -13.14 -16.61
N PHE A 324 -13.34 -12.41 -16.24
CA PHE A 324 -13.47 -11.27 -15.34
C PHE A 324 -14.42 -10.17 -15.90
N ALA A 325 -14.44 -9.98 -17.22
CA ALA A 325 -15.35 -9.03 -17.88
C ALA A 325 -16.84 -9.29 -17.57
N SER A 326 -17.24 -10.55 -17.32
CA SER A 326 -18.62 -10.89 -16.93
C SER A 326 -18.92 -10.50 -15.48
N VAL A 327 -17.91 -10.59 -14.59
CA VAL A 327 -18.07 -10.26 -13.17
C VAL A 327 -18.30 -8.77 -12.94
N LEU A 328 -17.68 -7.89 -13.75
CA LEU A 328 -17.90 -6.44 -13.71
C LEU A 328 -19.19 -5.98 -14.40
N ALA A 329 -19.76 -6.78 -15.30
CA ALA A 329 -21.00 -6.44 -16.01
C ALA A 329 -22.22 -6.54 -15.10
N ASP A 330 -22.19 -7.44 -14.12
CA ASP A 330 -23.29 -7.65 -13.16
C ASP A 330 -23.35 -6.57 -12.07
N ASN A 331 -22.34 -5.69 -12.00
CA ASN A 331 -22.20 -4.60 -11.01
C ASN A 331 -22.42 -3.20 -11.65
N LYS A 332 -23.19 -3.10 -12.75
CA LYS A 332 -23.60 -1.83 -13.36
C LYS A 332 -25.00 -1.42 -12.95
#